data_f49e556f29ab4aa666e96084065308a3
#
_entry.id   f49e556f29ab4aa666e96084065308a3
#
_cell.length_a   1.000
_cell.length_b   1.000
_cell.length_c   1.000
_cell.angle_alpha   90.00
_cell.angle_beta   90.00
_cell.angle_gamma   90.00
#
_symmetry.space_group_name_H-M   'P 1'
#
loop_
_entity.id
_entity.type
_entity.pdbx_description
1 polymer ?
#
loop_
_entity_poly.entity_id
_entity_poly.type
_entity_poly.pdbx_seq_one_letter_code
_entity_poly.pdbx_strand_id
1 'polypeptide(L)'
;RAYTDDWLDEQNRKESEPTEFRGKEYTLYEAKQRQRQMETAMRAQREKVQMLQDGDADPDDVMLAKCKYQGQLDEYARFSKQMGLKQERERIYIDGRWRVAPGRIDKKLNVVNTMKISVPRDAYKIKGMTSEAKHEIEAAINNLKKEYDIRLDLIEVAKMEVGDIFGAAPYLDDRGKLRFALVINEDIDYNVVKKKIQRRYDKGRFAGKSIEDYIAHEMAHIMTYQDCKNEAEFRTRQRIVERQFMQGISQYADKTGKGEESLAEAFVCYRNKEKIPIRAELLIRSYIERWKK
;
A
#
# COMPACT_ATOMS: atom_id res chain seq x y z
N ARG A 1 -14.48 -25.14 -45.16
CA ARG A 1 -14.21 -24.02 -46.09
C ARG A 1 -12.74 -23.67 -45.91
N ALA A 2 -11.91 -23.85 -46.94
CA ALA A 2 -10.55 -23.34 -46.96
C ALA A 2 -10.61 -21.82 -47.17
N TYR A 3 -9.87 -21.07 -46.37
CA TYR A 3 -9.70 -19.64 -46.59
C TYR A 3 -8.80 -19.43 -47.80
N THR A 4 -9.11 -18.45 -48.64
CA THR A 4 -8.29 -18.11 -49.80
C THR A 4 -7.01 -17.38 -49.32
N ASP A 5 -5.92 -17.53 -50.10
CA ASP A 5 -4.65 -16.86 -49.81
C ASP A 5 -4.84 -15.32 -49.74
N ASP A 6 -5.69 -14.75 -50.56
CA ASP A 6 -6.05 -13.32 -50.55
C ASP A 6 -6.69 -12.88 -49.21
N TRP A 7 -7.50 -13.72 -48.57
CA TRP A 7 -8.07 -13.44 -47.27
C TRP A 7 -7.01 -13.47 -46.18
N LEU A 8 -6.08 -14.42 -46.24
CA LEU A 8 -4.95 -14.52 -45.30
C LEU A 8 -4.03 -13.31 -45.45
N ASP A 9 -3.74 -12.88 -46.69
CA ASP A 9 -2.93 -11.70 -46.98
C ASP A 9 -3.60 -10.40 -46.54
N GLU A 10 -4.93 -10.31 -46.65
CA GLU A 10 -5.68 -9.16 -46.12
C GLU A 10 -5.70 -9.12 -44.61
N GLN A 11 -5.78 -10.27 -43.94
CA GLN A 11 -5.66 -10.36 -42.48
C GLN A 11 -4.25 -10.02 -42.00
N ASN A 12 -3.21 -10.47 -42.69
CA ASN A 12 -1.81 -10.18 -42.41
C ASN A 12 -1.48 -8.69 -42.64
N ARG A 13 -2.09 -8.03 -43.63
CA ARG A 13 -1.95 -6.57 -43.86
C ARG A 13 -2.66 -5.74 -42.79
N LYS A 14 -3.63 -6.29 -42.07
CA LYS A 14 -4.33 -5.66 -40.93
C LYS A 14 -3.59 -5.87 -39.63
N GLU A 15 -2.47 -6.59 -39.60
CA GLU A 15 -1.64 -6.62 -38.40
C GLU A 15 -1.07 -5.22 -38.17
N SER A 16 -1.47 -4.63 -37.06
CA SER A 16 -0.92 -3.36 -36.58
C SER A 16 0.60 -3.47 -36.43
N GLU A 17 1.33 -2.39 -36.72
CA GLU A 17 2.76 -2.31 -36.49
C GLU A 17 3.13 -2.83 -35.08
N PRO A 18 4.28 -3.53 -34.95
CA PRO A 18 4.71 -4.02 -33.66
C PRO A 18 4.80 -2.89 -32.65
N THR A 19 4.34 -3.11 -31.45
CA THR A 19 4.36 -2.11 -30.36
C THR A 19 5.40 -2.51 -29.35
N GLU A 20 6.24 -1.55 -28.95
CA GLU A 20 7.30 -1.79 -27.98
C GLU A 20 6.76 -1.73 -26.54
N PHE A 21 7.23 -2.66 -25.71
CA PHE A 21 7.07 -2.62 -24.25
C PHE A 21 8.36 -3.06 -23.57
N ARG A 22 8.98 -2.18 -22.82
CA ARG A 22 10.24 -2.41 -22.09
C ARG A 22 11.39 -2.93 -22.98
N GLY A 23 11.55 -2.36 -24.16
CA GLY A 23 12.65 -2.72 -25.06
C GLY A 23 12.40 -4.00 -25.87
N LYS A 24 11.17 -4.56 -25.81
CA LYS A 24 10.77 -5.69 -26.64
C LYS A 24 9.56 -5.31 -27.48
N GLU A 25 9.66 -5.58 -28.77
CA GLU A 25 8.56 -5.43 -29.72
C GLU A 25 7.60 -6.62 -29.64
N TYR A 26 6.32 -6.36 -29.80
CA TYR A 26 5.25 -7.35 -29.81
C TYR A 26 4.32 -7.11 -30.99
N THR A 27 4.08 -8.12 -31.77
CA THR A 27 2.93 -8.18 -32.68
C THR A 27 1.64 -8.25 -31.87
N LEU A 28 0.49 -7.96 -32.47
CA LEU A 28 -0.81 -8.07 -31.78
C LEU A 28 -1.06 -9.49 -31.24
N TYR A 29 -0.64 -10.51 -31.99
CA TYR A 29 -0.73 -11.91 -31.58
C TYR A 29 0.14 -12.19 -30.34
N GLU A 30 1.41 -11.82 -30.39
CA GLU A 30 2.34 -12.00 -29.26
C GLU A 30 1.91 -11.21 -28.02
N ALA A 31 1.39 -10.00 -28.21
CA ALA A 31 0.84 -9.20 -27.13
C ALA A 31 -0.35 -9.89 -26.44
N LYS A 32 -1.28 -10.49 -27.21
CA LYS A 32 -2.38 -11.28 -26.66
C LYS A 32 -1.89 -12.54 -25.94
N GLN A 33 -0.89 -13.23 -26.48
CA GLN A 33 -0.30 -14.40 -25.81
C GLN A 33 0.40 -13.99 -24.51
N ARG A 34 1.15 -12.90 -24.53
CA ARG A 34 1.80 -12.36 -23.33
C ARG A 34 0.78 -11.94 -22.27
N GLN A 35 -0.31 -11.30 -22.67
CA GLN A 35 -1.41 -10.95 -21.77
C GLN A 35 -1.99 -12.18 -21.07
N ARG A 36 -2.25 -13.28 -21.81
CA ARG A 36 -2.75 -14.55 -21.24
C ARG A 36 -1.75 -15.19 -20.27
N GLN A 37 -0.45 -15.14 -20.58
CA GLN A 37 0.59 -15.60 -19.65
C GLN A 37 0.57 -14.80 -18.34
N MET A 38 0.41 -13.49 -18.42
CA MET A 38 0.32 -12.63 -17.23
C MET A 38 -0.95 -12.95 -16.42
N GLU A 39 -2.10 -13.16 -17.07
CA GLU A 39 -3.34 -13.58 -16.41
C GLU A 39 -3.18 -14.92 -15.68
N THR A 40 -2.51 -15.88 -16.29
CA THR A 40 -2.22 -17.19 -15.67
C THR A 40 -1.29 -17.04 -14.47
N ALA A 41 -0.23 -16.24 -14.59
CA ALA A 41 0.69 -15.97 -13.49
C ALA A 41 0.00 -15.28 -12.31
N MET A 42 -0.90 -14.32 -12.59
CA MET A 42 -1.69 -13.65 -11.56
C MET A 42 -2.67 -14.59 -10.85
N ARG A 43 -3.31 -15.51 -11.57
CA ARG A 43 -4.17 -16.55 -10.96
C ARG A 43 -3.37 -17.44 -10.01
N ALA A 44 -2.23 -17.96 -10.47
CA ALA A 44 -1.36 -18.78 -9.62
C ALA A 44 -0.87 -18.03 -8.38
N GLN A 45 -0.50 -16.74 -8.54
CA GLN A 45 -0.09 -15.93 -7.41
C GLN A 45 -1.23 -15.67 -6.42
N ARG A 46 -2.44 -15.48 -6.91
CA ARG A 46 -3.64 -15.33 -6.08
C ARG A 46 -3.96 -16.61 -5.31
N GLU A 47 -3.90 -17.76 -5.96
CA GLU A 47 -4.06 -19.06 -5.29
C GLU A 47 -3.00 -19.26 -4.19
N LYS A 48 -1.74 -18.86 -4.46
CA LYS A 48 -0.69 -18.88 -3.45
C LYS A 48 -1.02 -18.01 -2.24
N VAL A 49 -1.53 -16.79 -2.46
CA VAL A 49 -1.96 -15.91 -1.36
C VAL A 49 -3.07 -16.58 -0.55
N GLN A 50 -4.05 -17.18 -1.22
CA GLN A 50 -5.15 -17.86 -0.55
C GLN A 50 -4.66 -19.08 0.26
N MET A 51 -3.77 -19.90 -0.30
CA MET A 51 -3.18 -21.04 0.41
C MET A 51 -2.42 -20.61 1.67
N LEU A 52 -1.65 -19.51 1.58
CA LEU A 52 -0.92 -18.98 2.73
C LEU A 52 -1.87 -18.45 3.81
N GLN A 53 -2.99 -17.83 3.41
CA GLN A 53 -4.01 -17.34 4.34
C GLN A 53 -4.79 -18.49 5.02
N ASP A 54 -5.21 -19.48 4.22
CA ASP A 54 -5.98 -20.64 4.72
C ASP A 54 -5.10 -21.57 5.58
N GLY A 55 -3.79 -21.60 5.31
CA GLY A 55 -2.80 -22.36 6.07
C GLY A 55 -2.25 -21.65 7.31
N ASP A 56 -2.81 -20.49 7.69
CA ASP A 56 -2.35 -19.66 8.83
C ASP A 56 -0.83 -19.38 8.79
N ALA A 57 -0.31 -19.18 7.56
CA ALA A 57 1.10 -18.89 7.32
C ALA A 57 1.51 -17.56 7.98
N ASP A 58 2.81 -17.33 8.11
CA ASP A 58 3.34 -16.08 8.66
C ASP A 58 2.73 -14.88 7.91
N PRO A 59 2.18 -13.89 8.61
CA PRO A 59 1.59 -12.69 8.00
C PRO A 59 2.51 -11.97 7.02
N ASP A 60 3.83 -12.04 7.24
CA ASP A 60 4.83 -11.43 6.36
C ASP A 60 4.94 -12.19 5.03
N ASP A 61 4.82 -13.52 5.04
CA ASP A 61 4.78 -14.33 3.82
C ASP A 61 3.51 -14.06 3.02
N VAL A 62 2.38 -13.92 3.70
CA VAL A 62 1.10 -13.53 3.07
C VAL A 62 1.23 -12.14 2.44
N MET A 63 1.81 -11.17 3.18
CA MET A 63 2.01 -9.81 2.69
C MET A 63 2.94 -9.78 1.46
N LEU A 64 4.07 -10.49 1.51
CA LEU A 64 5.01 -10.58 0.40
C LEU A 64 4.33 -11.17 -0.86
N ALA A 65 3.53 -12.22 -0.66
CA ALA A 65 2.77 -12.84 -1.76
C ALA A 65 1.74 -11.87 -2.36
N LYS A 66 1.07 -11.04 -1.55
CA LYS A 66 0.13 -10.01 -1.99
C LYS A 66 0.83 -8.86 -2.73
N CYS A 67 1.98 -8.39 -2.22
CA CYS A 67 2.80 -7.38 -2.89
C CYS A 67 3.23 -7.86 -4.29
N LYS A 68 3.63 -9.13 -4.41
CA LYS A 68 3.97 -9.73 -5.70
C LYS A 68 2.76 -9.76 -6.66
N TYR A 69 1.59 -10.13 -6.15
CA TYR A 69 0.34 -10.09 -6.94
C TYR A 69 0.02 -8.67 -7.42
N GLN A 70 0.13 -7.67 -6.54
CA GLN A 70 -0.11 -6.28 -6.92
C GLN A 70 0.88 -5.80 -7.99
N GLY A 71 2.16 -6.13 -7.87
CA GLY A 71 3.16 -5.81 -8.89
C GLY A 71 2.83 -6.43 -10.25
N GLN A 72 2.34 -7.66 -10.27
CA GLN A 72 1.89 -8.33 -11.50
C GLN A 72 0.65 -7.64 -12.09
N LEU A 73 -0.31 -7.23 -11.26
CA LEU A 73 -1.52 -6.52 -11.69
C LEU A 73 -1.19 -5.16 -12.31
N ASP A 74 -0.26 -4.43 -11.71
CA ASP A 74 0.19 -3.13 -12.21
C ASP A 74 0.93 -3.28 -13.55
N GLU A 75 1.74 -4.33 -13.69
CA GLU A 75 2.42 -4.63 -14.95
C GLU A 75 1.46 -5.04 -16.04
N TYR A 76 0.47 -5.89 -15.71
CA TYR A 76 -0.60 -6.28 -16.62
C TYR A 76 -1.41 -5.07 -17.11
N ALA A 77 -1.75 -4.16 -16.21
CA ALA A 77 -2.49 -2.96 -16.57
C ALA A 77 -1.68 -2.04 -17.51
N ARG A 78 -0.38 -1.84 -17.22
CA ARG A 78 0.51 -1.05 -18.07
C ARG A 78 0.73 -1.69 -19.44
N PHE A 79 0.99 -3.01 -19.47
CA PHE A 79 1.16 -3.77 -20.70
C PHE A 79 -0.10 -3.69 -21.57
N SER A 80 -1.26 -4.02 -20.99
CA SER A 80 -2.53 -3.98 -21.73
C SER A 80 -2.85 -2.61 -22.30
N LYS A 81 -2.58 -1.54 -21.52
CA LYS A 81 -2.79 -0.16 -21.97
C LYS A 81 -1.87 0.19 -23.14
N GLN A 82 -0.60 -0.17 -23.08
CA GLN A 82 0.39 0.16 -24.13
C GLN A 82 0.13 -0.62 -25.40
N MET A 83 -0.30 -1.88 -25.29
CA MET A 83 -0.67 -2.72 -26.42
C MET A 83 -2.08 -2.46 -26.98
N GLY A 84 -2.83 -1.50 -26.42
CA GLY A 84 -4.21 -1.25 -26.83
C GLY A 84 -5.18 -2.40 -26.52
N LEU A 85 -4.80 -3.32 -25.60
CA LEU A 85 -5.59 -4.49 -25.28
C LEU A 85 -6.58 -4.21 -24.16
N LYS A 86 -7.80 -4.76 -24.28
CA LYS A 86 -8.77 -4.76 -23.19
C LYS A 86 -8.26 -5.62 -22.03
N GLN A 87 -8.41 -5.12 -20.79
CA GLN A 87 -8.10 -5.89 -19.59
C GLN A 87 -9.24 -6.87 -19.29
N GLU A 88 -8.97 -8.15 -19.43
CA GLU A 88 -9.94 -9.23 -19.13
C GLU A 88 -9.83 -9.61 -17.64
N ARG A 89 -10.25 -8.70 -16.77
CA ARG A 89 -10.11 -8.86 -15.31
C ARG A 89 -10.91 -10.04 -14.76
N GLU A 90 -12.03 -10.39 -15.38
CA GLU A 90 -12.83 -11.58 -15.07
C GLU A 90 -12.03 -12.88 -15.19
N ARG A 91 -11.01 -12.93 -16.02
CA ARG A 91 -10.12 -14.10 -16.17
C ARG A 91 -9.10 -14.23 -15.05
N ILE A 92 -8.87 -13.17 -14.31
CA ILE A 92 -7.94 -13.11 -13.17
C ILE A 92 -8.67 -13.51 -11.88
N TYR A 93 -9.96 -13.21 -11.78
CA TYR A 93 -10.78 -13.49 -10.62
C TYR A 93 -11.42 -14.87 -10.77
N ILE A 94 -11.03 -15.83 -9.92
CA ILE A 94 -11.66 -17.13 -9.83
C ILE A 94 -12.94 -16.98 -9.00
N ASP A 95 -14.08 -17.36 -9.60
CA ASP A 95 -15.41 -17.53 -9.00
C ASP A 95 -15.68 -16.86 -7.64
N GLY A 96 -16.23 -15.63 -7.70
CA GLY A 96 -16.83 -14.96 -6.54
C GLY A 96 -15.92 -14.62 -5.37
N ARG A 97 -14.62 -14.96 -5.43
CA ARG A 97 -13.66 -14.67 -4.40
C ARG A 97 -13.03 -13.30 -4.61
N TRP A 98 -13.19 -12.47 -3.60
CA TRP A 98 -12.90 -11.05 -3.49
C TRP A 98 -11.45 -10.63 -3.83
N ARG A 99 -11.27 -9.32 -4.07
CA ARG A 99 -10.00 -8.69 -4.38
C ARG A 99 -8.93 -9.03 -3.35
N VAL A 100 -7.79 -9.50 -3.81
CA VAL A 100 -6.58 -9.77 -2.99
C VAL A 100 -5.79 -8.48 -2.73
N ALA A 101 -5.99 -7.46 -3.54
CA ALA A 101 -5.37 -6.16 -3.33
C ALA A 101 -6.15 -5.32 -2.31
N PRO A 102 -5.48 -4.47 -1.50
CA PRO A 102 -6.16 -3.41 -0.78
C PRO A 102 -7.07 -2.68 -1.76
N GLY A 103 -8.34 -2.49 -1.36
CA GLY A 103 -9.34 -1.94 -2.24
C GLY A 103 -8.84 -0.65 -2.88
N ARG A 104 -9.02 -0.49 -4.18
CA ARG A 104 -8.95 0.85 -4.77
C ARG A 104 -9.90 1.71 -3.95
N ILE A 105 -9.36 2.76 -3.34
CA ILE A 105 -10.17 3.80 -2.74
C ILE A 105 -11.18 4.25 -3.81
N ASP A 106 -12.44 4.01 -3.56
CA ASP A 106 -13.48 4.27 -4.55
C ASP A 106 -13.48 5.77 -4.84
N LYS A 107 -13.52 6.15 -6.13
CA LYS A 107 -13.36 7.53 -6.61
C LYS A 107 -14.45 8.52 -6.17
N LYS A 108 -15.31 8.15 -5.22
CA LYS A 108 -16.39 8.99 -4.69
C LYS A 108 -16.05 9.74 -3.40
N LEU A 109 -14.75 9.91 -3.09
CA LEU A 109 -14.37 10.74 -1.97
C LEU A 109 -14.38 12.20 -2.38
N ASN A 110 -15.38 12.93 -1.94
CA ASN A 110 -15.44 14.36 -2.00
C ASN A 110 -14.21 14.95 -1.31
N VAL A 111 -13.30 15.51 -2.10
CA VAL A 111 -12.16 16.28 -1.59
C VAL A 111 -12.73 17.52 -0.92
N VAL A 112 -12.93 17.45 0.37
CA VAL A 112 -13.30 18.62 1.17
C VAL A 112 -12.04 19.44 1.41
N ASN A 113 -11.93 20.54 0.71
CA ASN A 113 -10.92 21.57 0.93
C ASN A 113 -10.97 22.07 2.39
N THR A 114 -9.82 22.11 3.06
CA THR A 114 -9.53 22.87 4.29
C THR A 114 -10.34 22.60 5.55
N MET A 115 -11.11 21.53 5.66
CA MET A 115 -11.81 21.20 6.90
C MET A 115 -10.96 20.37 7.87
N LYS A 116 -11.23 20.51 9.16
CA LYS A 116 -10.69 19.65 10.22
C LYS A 116 -10.78 18.19 9.78
N ILE A 117 -9.62 17.54 9.64
CA ILE A 117 -9.57 16.11 9.37
C ILE A 117 -10.22 15.42 10.56
N SER A 118 -11.29 14.68 10.32
CA SER A 118 -12.01 13.96 11.35
C SER A 118 -12.20 12.50 10.93
N VAL A 119 -12.21 11.62 11.91
CA VAL A 119 -12.55 10.22 11.70
C VAL A 119 -13.97 10.13 11.11
N PRO A 120 -14.18 9.42 10.00
CA PRO A 120 -15.46 9.38 9.31
C PRO A 120 -16.55 8.68 10.15
N ARG A 121 -17.82 8.94 9.83
CA ARG A 121 -18.95 8.37 10.59
C ARG A 121 -19.07 6.85 10.46
N ASP A 122 -18.66 6.29 9.34
CA ASP A 122 -18.68 4.85 9.09
C ASP A 122 -17.69 4.07 10.00
N ALA A 123 -16.71 4.75 10.61
CA ALA A 123 -15.87 4.16 11.65
C ALA A 123 -16.68 3.60 12.83
N TYR A 124 -17.88 4.13 13.12
CA TYR A 124 -18.76 3.56 14.15
C TYR A 124 -19.29 2.16 13.82
N LYS A 125 -19.11 1.68 12.59
CA LYS A 125 -19.42 0.29 12.23
C LYS A 125 -18.34 -0.69 12.72
N ILE A 126 -17.14 -0.18 13.04
CA ILE A 126 -16.04 -0.98 13.57
C ILE A 126 -16.41 -1.43 14.97
N LYS A 127 -16.25 -2.71 15.23
CA LYS A 127 -16.55 -3.29 16.56
C LYS A 127 -15.76 -2.59 17.66
N GLY A 128 -16.44 -2.04 18.65
CA GLY A 128 -15.83 -1.34 19.78
C GLY A 128 -15.35 0.09 19.48
N MET A 129 -15.64 0.64 18.32
CA MET A 129 -15.34 2.05 18.03
C MET A 129 -16.36 2.96 18.72
N THR A 130 -15.96 3.55 19.84
CA THR A 130 -16.75 4.53 20.60
C THR A 130 -16.39 5.95 20.22
N SER A 131 -17.14 6.92 20.72
CA SER A 131 -16.82 8.34 20.58
C SER A 131 -15.45 8.69 21.20
N GLU A 132 -15.12 8.07 22.33
CA GLU A 132 -13.84 8.23 23.03
C GLU A 132 -12.68 7.68 22.18
N ALA A 133 -12.87 6.49 21.58
CA ALA A 133 -11.90 5.88 20.68
C ALA A 133 -11.63 6.77 19.45
N LYS A 134 -12.70 7.31 18.88
CA LYS A 134 -12.61 8.28 17.78
C LYS A 134 -11.83 9.53 18.20
N HIS A 135 -12.16 10.12 19.35
CA HIS A 135 -11.45 11.29 19.87
C HIS A 135 -9.97 10.99 20.15
N GLU A 136 -9.64 9.78 20.62
CA GLU A 136 -8.25 9.35 20.83
C GLU A 136 -7.46 9.36 19.51
N ILE A 137 -8.03 8.83 18.44
CA ILE A 137 -7.41 8.85 17.10
C ILE A 137 -7.24 10.30 16.62
N GLU A 138 -8.28 11.11 16.70
CA GLU A 138 -8.24 12.52 16.30
C GLU A 138 -7.22 13.34 17.12
N ALA A 139 -7.13 13.09 18.42
CA ALA A 139 -6.16 13.72 19.30
C ALA A 139 -4.72 13.34 18.92
N ALA A 140 -4.46 12.06 18.67
CA ALA A 140 -3.16 11.58 18.25
C ALA A 140 -2.71 12.24 16.92
N ILE A 141 -3.59 12.31 15.92
CA ILE A 141 -3.31 13.00 14.66
C ILE A 141 -3.03 14.49 14.90
N ASN A 142 -3.87 15.14 15.69
CA ASN A 142 -3.72 16.58 15.96
C ASN A 142 -2.44 16.89 16.74
N ASN A 143 -2.03 16.05 17.69
CA ASN A 143 -0.77 16.20 18.43
C ASN A 143 0.43 16.10 17.48
N LEU A 144 0.45 15.11 16.61
CA LEU A 144 1.49 14.95 15.59
C LEU A 144 1.53 16.14 14.63
N LYS A 145 0.37 16.62 14.18
CA LYS A 145 0.27 17.81 13.30
C LYS A 145 0.68 19.11 13.96
N LYS A 146 0.72 19.20 15.28
CA LYS A 146 1.30 20.37 15.99
C LYS A 146 2.83 20.41 15.90
N GLU A 147 3.46 19.21 15.93
CA GLU A 147 4.91 19.08 15.96
C GLU A 147 5.53 19.00 14.57
N TYR A 148 4.81 18.37 13.63
CA TYR A 148 5.29 18.03 12.29
C TYR A 148 4.40 18.61 11.20
N ASP A 149 5.02 18.91 10.06
CA ASP A 149 4.28 19.24 8.85
C ASP A 149 3.77 17.94 8.20
N ILE A 150 2.51 17.61 8.44
CA ILE A 150 1.87 16.36 7.97
C ILE A 150 0.77 16.70 7.00
N ARG A 151 0.93 16.24 5.76
CA ARG A 151 -0.07 16.35 4.72
C ARG A 151 -0.93 15.09 4.68
N LEU A 152 -1.87 15.01 5.61
CA LEU A 152 -2.92 14.01 5.62
C LEU A 152 -4.15 14.61 4.92
N ASP A 153 -4.56 14.02 3.79
CA ASP A 153 -5.67 14.52 2.98
C ASP A 153 -7.02 13.88 3.38
N LEU A 154 -6.98 12.66 3.94
CA LEU A 154 -8.16 11.86 4.22
C LEU A 154 -7.95 10.87 5.35
N ILE A 155 -9.03 10.56 6.10
CA ILE A 155 -9.13 9.36 6.94
C ILE A 155 -10.21 8.49 6.34
N GLU A 156 -9.93 7.21 6.14
CA GLU A 156 -10.83 6.24 5.54
C GLU A 156 -10.96 5.00 6.42
N VAL A 157 -12.11 4.34 6.32
CA VAL A 157 -12.34 3.02 6.90
C VAL A 157 -12.37 2.02 5.75
N ALA A 158 -11.50 1.04 5.80
CA ALA A 158 -11.44 0.02 4.77
C ALA A 158 -10.93 -1.32 5.33
N LYS A 159 -11.20 -2.38 4.61
CA LYS A 159 -10.66 -3.68 4.91
C LYS A 159 -9.17 -3.70 4.62
N MET A 160 -8.38 -4.05 5.62
CA MET A 160 -6.94 -4.19 5.55
C MET A 160 -6.51 -5.65 5.76
N GLU A 161 -5.21 -5.88 5.82
CA GLU A 161 -4.67 -7.19 6.11
C GLU A 161 -4.99 -7.63 7.54
N VAL A 162 -5.06 -8.96 7.71
CA VAL A 162 -5.31 -9.52 9.04
C VAL A 162 -4.18 -9.12 9.97
N GLY A 163 -4.55 -8.36 10.98
CA GLY A 163 -3.58 -7.93 11.99
C GLY A 163 -3.25 -6.45 11.96
N ASP A 164 -3.39 -5.77 10.84
CA ASP A 164 -3.16 -4.33 10.76
C ASP A 164 -4.24 -3.56 11.53
N ILE A 165 -3.84 -2.46 12.13
CA ILE A 165 -4.73 -1.57 12.89
C ILE A 165 -4.98 -0.31 12.09
N PHE A 166 -3.91 0.30 11.61
CA PHE A 166 -3.90 1.48 10.75
C PHE A 166 -2.98 1.22 9.57
N GLY A 167 -3.09 2.05 8.53
CA GLY A 167 -2.19 2.03 7.38
C GLY A 167 -2.14 3.39 6.69
N ALA A 168 -0.99 3.74 6.15
CA ALA A 168 -0.83 4.89 5.29
C ALA A 168 -1.01 4.48 3.82
N ALA A 169 -1.91 5.15 3.10
CA ALA A 169 -2.22 4.83 1.71
C ALA A 169 -1.99 6.04 0.80
N PRO A 170 -1.00 5.98 -0.12
CA PRO A 170 -0.89 6.95 -1.20
C PRO A 170 -1.94 6.66 -2.28
N TYR A 171 -2.60 7.71 -2.78
CA TYR A 171 -3.55 7.61 -3.89
C TYR A 171 -3.41 8.80 -4.84
N LEU A 172 -3.93 8.66 -6.05
CA LEU A 172 -4.01 9.77 -7.01
C LEU A 172 -5.42 10.33 -7.00
N ASP A 173 -5.54 11.65 -6.82
CA ASP A 173 -6.82 12.34 -6.96
C ASP A 173 -7.27 12.40 -8.44
N ASP A 174 -8.45 12.95 -8.72
CA ASP A 174 -9.00 13.04 -10.07
C ASP A 174 -8.13 13.86 -11.04
N ARG A 175 -7.23 14.69 -10.50
CA ARG A 175 -6.27 15.49 -11.26
C ARG A 175 -4.91 14.82 -11.39
N GLY A 176 -4.77 13.56 -10.95
CA GLY A 176 -3.52 12.82 -10.96
C GLY A 176 -2.49 13.30 -9.93
N LYS A 177 -2.89 14.12 -8.94
CA LYS A 177 -2.02 14.58 -7.88
C LYS A 177 -1.94 13.54 -6.77
N LEU A 178 -0.74 13.30 -6.27
CA LEU A 178 -0.49 12.38 -5.16
C LEU A 178 -1.09 12.92 -3.85
N ARG A 179 -1.86 12.10 -3.18
CA ARG A 179 -2.55 12.35 -1.93
C ARG A 179 -2.30 11.22 -0.95
N PHE A 180 -2.57 11.48 0.33
CA PHE A 180 -2.31 10.52 1.39
C PHE A 180 -3.51 10.35 2.31
N ALA A 181 -3.87 9.09 2.56
CA ALA A 181 -4.92 8.71 3.49
C ALA A 181 -4.34 7.96 4.68
N LEU A 182 -4.94 8.15 5.85
CA LEU A 182 -4.84 7.23 6.97
C LEU A 182 -6.01 6.27 6.89
N VAL A 183 -5.73 4.98 6.80
CA VAL A 183 -6.75 3.93 6.74
C VAL A 183 -6.92 3.33 8.13
N ILE A 184 -8.16 3.19 8.59
CA ILE A 184 -8.55 2.45 9.79
C ILE A 184 -9.11 1.11 9.34
N ASN A 185 -8.59 0.00 9.86
CA ASN A 185 -9.05 -1.32 9.47
C ASN A 185 -10.46 -1.61 9.99
N GLU A 186 -11.40 -1.90 9.09
CA GLU A 186 -12.79 -2.20 9.45
C GLU A 186 -12.97 -3.53 10.20
N ASP A 187 -12.07 -4.49 9.98
CA ASP A 187 -12.13 -5.85 10.57
C ASP A 187 -11.52 -5.91 11.98
N ILE A 188 -11.09 -4.77 12.54
CA ILE A 188 -10.49 -4.74 13.88
C ILE A 188 -11.56 -4.73 14.97
N ASP A 189 -11.28 -5.41 16.10
CA ASP A 189 -12.06 -5.25 17.33
C ASP A 189 -11.38 -4.20 18.22
N TYR A 190 -11.92 -2.99 18.23
CA TYR A 190 -11.32 -1.86 18.95
C TYR A 190 -11.32 -2.06 20.48
N ASN A 191 -12.20 -2.91 21.03
CA ASN A 191 -12.22 -3.22 22.46
C ASN A 191 -10.92 -3.88 22.93
N VAL A 192 -10.21 -4.58 22.04
CA VAL A 192 -8.98 -5.31 22.38
C VAL A 192 -7.71 -4.69 21.78
N VAL A 193 -7.85 -3.62 20.98
CA VAL A 193 -6.72 -2.98 20.28
C VAL A 193 -5.59 -2.60 21.23
N LYS A 194 -5.89 -1.90 22.32
CA LYS A 194 -4.87 -1.48 23.30
C LYS A 194 -4.09 -2.67 23.89
N LYS A 195 -4.80 -3.75 24.23
CA LYS A 195 -4.16 -4.99 24.72
C LYS A 195 -3.30 -5.64 23.64
N LYS A 196 -3.75 -5.61 22.39
CA LYS A 196 -3.01 -6.16 21.25
C LYS A 196 -1.74 -5.35 20.99
N ILE A 197 -1.81 -4.02 21.02
CA ILE A 197 -0.67 -3.11 20.89
C ILE A 197 0.34 -3.39 21.99
N GLN A 198 -0.09 -3.36 23.26
CA GLN A 198 0.80 -3.62 24.40
C GLN A 198 1.50 -4.98 24.31
N ARG A 199 0.74 -6.04 23.97
CA ARG A 199 1.33 -7.38 23.80
C ARG A 199 2.37 -7.45 22.68
N ARG A 200 2.19 -6.69 21.59
CA ARG A 200 3.16 -6.63 20.49
C ARG A 200 4.43 -5.90 20.92
N TYR A 201 4.27 -4.79 21.64
CA TYR A 201 5.38 -4.04 22.22
C TYR A 201 6.18 -4.91 23.20
N ASP A 202 5.51 -5.53 24.19
CA ASP A 202 6.17 -6.39 25.20
C ASP A 202 6.97 -7.54 24.58
N LYS A 203 6.59 -8.00 23.41
CA LYS A 203 7.30 -9.02 22.63
C LYS A 203 8.40 -8.47 21.71
N GLY A 204 8.64 -7.17 21.74
CA GLY A 204 9.59 -6.50 20.84
C GLY A 204 9.20 -6.58 19.36
N ARG A 205 7.93 -6.87 19.05
CA ARG A 205 7.47 -7.00 17.66
C ARG A 205 7.35 -5.66 16.98
N PHE A 206 6.82 -4.66 17.68
CA PHE A 206 6.63 -3.27 17.22
C PHE A 206 7.20 -2.30 18.23
N ALA A 207 7.68 -1.16 17.77
CA ALA A 207 8.18 -0.07 18.61
C ALA A 207 7.05 0.69 19.33
N GLY A 208 5.85 0.67 18.77
CA GLY A 208 4.69 1.39 19.32
C GLY A 208 4.01 0.65 20.47
N LYS A 209 3.73 1.38 21.56
CA LYS A 209 3.01 0.90 22.77
C LYS A 209 1.64 1.56 22.97
N SER A 210 1.27 2.49 22.12
CA SER A 210 0.02 3.25 22.18
C SER A 210 -0.64 3.39 20.81
N ILE A 211 -1.89 3.82 20.77
CA ILE A 211 -2.61 4.18 19.53
C ILE A 211 -1.89 5.35 18.85
N GLU A 212 -1.41 6.34 19.62
CA GLU A 212 -0.65 7.46 19.09
C GLU A 212 0.63 7.00 18.39
N ASP A 213 1.35 6.03 18.95
CA ASP A 213 2.56 5.48 18.33
C ASP A 213 2.28 4.77 17.01
N TYR A 214 1.19 4.02 16.94
CA TYR A 214 0.78 3.37 15.68
C TYR A 214 0.39 4.40 14.63
N ILE A 215 -0.33 5.46 15.03
CA ILE A 215 -0.63 6.57 14.12
C ILE A 215 0.66 7.31 13.74
N ALA A 216 1.61 7.50 14.66
CA ALA A 216 2.90 8.11 14.36
C ALA A 216 3.70 7.31 13.34
N HIS A 217 3.66 5.98 13.42
CA HIS A 217 4.24 5.08 12.40
C HIS A 217 3.67 5.37 11.01
N GLU A 218 2.35 5.42 10.89
CA GLU A 218 1.69 5.70 9.60
C GLU A 218 1.95 7.14 9.11
N MET A 219 2.01 8.11 10.04
CA MET A 219 2.37 9.48 9.69
C MET A 219 3.81 9.59 9.19
N ALA A 220 4.74 8.77 9.69
CA ALA A 220 6.11 8.73 9.18
C ALA A 220 6.17 8.31 7.70
N HIS A 221 5.35 7.34 7.28
CA HIS A 221 5.20 7.00 5.86
C HIS A 221 4.71 8.20 5.05
N ILE A 222 3.67 8.89 5.52
CA ILE A 222 3.13 10.08 4.85
C ILE A 222 4.21 11.17 4.74
N MET A 223 4.87 11.52 5.84
CA MET A 223 5.91 12.56 5.89
C MET A 223 7.11 12.23 5.00
N THR A 224 7.41 10.95 4.82
CA THR A 224 8.50 10.48 3.94
C THR A 224 8.23 10.80 2.48
N TYR A 225 6.98 10.77 2.06
CA TYR A 225 6.59 10.85 0.65
C TYR A 225 5.75 12.06 0.27
N GLN A 226 5.27 12.85 1.23
CA GLN A 226 4.32 13.95 1.00
C GLN A 226 4.80 15.05 0.05
N ASP A 227 6.13 15.22 -0.09
CA ASP A 227 6.73 16.20 -0.99
C ASP A 227 6.76 15.73 -2.46
N CYS A 228 6.48 14.45 -2.70
CA CYS A 228 6.42 13.92 -4.05
C CYS A 228 5.20 14.48 -4.78
N LYS A 229 5.42 15.02 -5.97
CA LYS A 229 4.38 15.68 -6.78
C LYS A 229 3.54 14.70 -7.59
N ASN A 230 4.14 13.56 -7.93
CA ASN A 230 3.56 12.56 -8.81
C ASN A 230 4.07 11.15 -8.49
N GLU A 231 3.50 10.15 -9.15
CA GLU A 231 3.87 8.76 -8.95
C GLU A 231 5.36 8.46 -9.27
N ALA A 232 5.94 9.11 -10.27
CA ALA A 232 7.33 8.87 -10.65
C ALA A 232 8.31 9.33 -9.56
N GLU A 233 8.07 10.51 -8.97
CA GLU A 233 8.84 11.01 -7.83
C GLU A 233 8.67 10.12 -6.60
N PHE A 234 7.44 9.68 -6.33
CA PHE A 234 7.13 8.73 -5.26
C PHE A 234 7.92 7.43 -5.42
N ARG A 235 7.87 6.81 -6.59
CA ARG A 235 8.62 5.58 -6.88
C ARG A 235 10.13 5.76 -6.77
N THR A 236 10.63 6.92 -7.16
CA THR A 236 12.06 7.24 -7.02
C THR A 236 12.45 7.39 -5.55
N ARG A 237 11.65 8.13 -4.77
CA ARG A 237 11.86 8.29 -3.33
C ARG A 237 11.77 6.95 -2.60
N GLN A 238 10.80 6.10 -2.94
CA GLN A 238 10.65 4.77 -2.38
C GLN A 238 11.93 3.93 -2.55
N ARG A 239 12.51 3.91 -3.75
CA ARG A 239 13.79 3.19 -3.98
C ARG A 239 14.96 3.74 -3.15
N ILE A 240 14.98 5.04 -2.88
CA ILE A 240 15.99 5.66 -2.03
C ILE A 240 15.81 5.21 -0.59
N VAL A 241 14.57 5.26 -0.09
CA VAL A 241 14.22 4.87 1.28
C VAL A 241 14.49 3.38 1.51
N GLU A 242 14.15 2.52 0.57
CA GLU A 242 14.42 1.08 0.65
C GLU A 242 15.92 0.75 0.85
N ARG A 243 16.81 1.53 0.24
CA ARG A 243 18.27 1.37 0.43
C ARG A 243 18.77 1.85 1.80
N GLN A 244 17.92 2.51 2.57
CA GLN A 244 18.21 3.03 3.91
C GLN A 244 17.76 2.08 5.02
N PHE A 245 17.42 0.83 4.69
CA PHE A 245 17.03 -0.16 5.67
C PHE A 245 18.03 -0.24 6.84
N MET A 246 17.48 -0.32 8.05
CA MET A 246 18.24 -0.38 9.31
C MET A 246 17.72 -1.53 10.14
N GLN A 247 18.63 -2.38 10.56
CA GLN A 247 18.33 -3.54 11.40
C GLN A 247 18.42 -3.20 12.88
N GLY A 248 17.68 -3.96 13.71
CA GLY A 248 17.77 -3.90 15.17
C GLY A 248 16.92 -2.80 15.80
N ILE A 249 15.85 -2.39 15.13
CA ILE A 249 14.87 -1.40 15.65
C ILE A 249 13.68 -2.13 16.26
N SER A 250 13.03 -2.99 15.51
CA SER A 250 11.95 -3.87 15.96
C SER A 250 11.98 -5.18 15.18
N GLN A 251 11.34 -6.22 15.70
CA GLN A 251 11.23 -7.49 14.96
C GLN A 251 10.42 -7.31 13.66
N TYR A 252 9.46 -6.39 13.65
CA TYR A 252 8.66 -6.09 12.47
C TYR A 252 9.53 -5.48 11.36
N ALA A 253 10.28 -4.42 11.67
CA ALA A 253 11.19 -3.81 10.72
C ALA A 253 12.23 -4.81 10.17
N ASP A 254 12.80 -5.62 11.06
CA ASP A 254 13.82 -6.61 10.69
C ASP A 254 13.25 -7.72 9.78
N LYS A 255 12.02 -8.18 10.05
CA LYS A 255 11.36 -9.21 9.26
C LYS A 255 10.90 -8.71 7.90
N THR A 256 10.37 -7.49 7.82
CA THR A 256 9.95 -6.91 6.54
C THR A 256 11.13 -6.62 5.63
N GLY A 257 12.29 -6.30 6.22
CA GLY A 257 13.50 -5.90 5.49
C GLY A 257 13.31 -4.63 4.66
N LYS A 258 12.25 -3.84 4.94
CA LYS A 258 11.92 -2.63 4.19
C LYS A 258 12.48 -1.39 4.85
N GLY A 259 13.09 -0.53 4.04
CA GLY A 259 13.64 0.74 4.50
C GLY A 259 12.58 1.67 5.08
N GLU A 260 11.39 1.71 4.46
CA GLU A 260 10.27 2.53 4.93
C GLU A 260 9.75 2.10 6.30
N GLU A 261 9.65 0.79 6.55
CA GLU A 261 9.19 0.25 7.84
C GLU A 261 10.24 0.50 8.94
N SER A 262 11.51 0.28 8.63
CA SER A 262 12.57 0.55 9.60
C SER A 262 12.65 2.05 9.96
N LEU A 263 12.36 2.93 9.01
CA LEU A 263 12.31 4.38 9.24
C LEU A 263 11.11 4.76 10.12
N ALA A 264 9.94 4.19 9.86
CA ALA A 264 8.73 4.45 10.64
C ALA A 264 8.87 3.94 12.09
N GLU A 265 9.40 2.73 12.29
CA GLU A 265 9.69 2.18 13.60
C GLU A 265 10.77 2.99 14.36
N ALA A 266 11.83 3.45 13.65
CA ALA A 266 12.85 4.33 14.23
C ALA A 266 12.26 5.68 14.70
N PHE A 267 11.29 6.22 13.95
CA PHE A 267 10.59 7.45 14.35
C PHE A 267 9.81 7.26 15.65
N VAL A 268 9.09 6.14 15.78
CA VAL A 268 8.35 5.81 17.00
C VAL A 268 9.30 5.65 18.18
N CYS A 269 10.38 4.88 18.04
CA CYS A 269 11.40 4.74 19.10
C CYS A 269 12.00 6.10 19.49
N TYR A 270 12.33 6.95 18.52
CA TYR A 270 12.89 8.27 18.77
C TYR A 270 11.94 9.16 19.59
N ARG A 271 10.64 9.17 19.23
CA ARG A 271 9.61 9.90 19.97
C ARG A 271 9.48 9.40 21.41
N ASN A 272 9.54 8.09 21.59
CA ASN A 272 9.47 7.43 22.90
C ASN A 272 10.78 7.49 23.70
N LYS A 273 11.84 8.11 23.14
CA LYS A 273 13.19 8.19 23.73
C LYS A 273 13.79 6.81 24.02
N GLU A 274 13.44 5.83 23.19
CA GLU A 274 13.98 4.47 23.29
C GLU A 274 15.34 4.39 22.56
N LYS A 275 16.18 3.46 23.04
CA LYS A 275 17.50 3.26 22.40
C LYS A 275 17.33 2.56 21.04
N ILE A 276 17.93 3.15 20.03
CA ILE A 276 18.02 2.57 18.70
C ILE A 276 19.49 2.58 18.26
N PRO A 277 19.86 1.77 17.22
CA PRO A 277 21.20 1.82 16.65
C PRO A 277 21.60 3.24 16.26
N ILE A 278 22.84 3.64 16.51
CA ILE A 278 23.35 5.01 16.23
C ILE A 278 23.06 5.41 14.77
N ARG A 279 23.24 4.49 13.82
CA ARG A 279 22.95 4.76 12.41
C ARG A 279 21.47 5.11 12.19
N ALA A 280 20.56 4.42 12.86
CA ALA A 280 19.12 4.69 12.82
C ALA A 280 18.81 6.03 13.43
N GLU A 281 19.43 6.37 14.58
CA GLU A 281 19.26 7.66 15.24
C GLU A 281 19.70 8.83 14.35
N LEU A 282 20.87 8.73 13.74
CA LEU A 282 21.38 9.77 12.83
C LEU A 282 20.46 9.95 11.62
N LEU A 283 20.01 8.86 11.03
CA LEU A 283 19.12 8.90 9.87
C LEU A 283 17.77 9.51 10.25
N ILE A 284 17.12 9.03 11.32
CA ILE A 284 15.81 9.56 11.70
C ILE A 284 15.86 11.03 12.11
N ARG A 285 16.93 11.49 12.74
CA ARG A 285 17.13 12.91 13.03
C ARG A 285 17.12 13.76 11.76
N SER A 286 17.79 13.30 10.68
CA SER A 286 17.81 14.02 9.40
C SER A 286 16.43 14.09 8.72
N TYR A 287 15.59 13.07 8.95
CA TYR A 287 14.20 13.10 8.49
C TYR A 287 13.35 14.03 9.33
N ILE A 288 13.46 13.98 10.66
CA ILE A 288 12.73 14.83 11.60
C ILE A 288 13.01 16.31 11.36
N GLU A 289 14.25 16.69 11.07
CA GLU A 289 14.59 18.08 10.73
C GLU A 289 13.81 18.60 9.51
N ARG A 290 13.52 17.72 8.55
CA ARG A 290 12.70 18.06 7.37
C ARG A 290 11.20 18.03 7.65
N TRP A 291 10.76 17.22 8.63
CA TRP A 291 9.37 17.03 8.98
C TRP A 291 8.85 18.05 10.01
N LYS A 292 9.74 18.66 10.78
CA LYS A 292 9.37 19.72 11.72
C LYS A 292 8.85 20.97 11.00
N LYS A 293 7.91 21.63 11.65
CA LYS A 293 7.41 22.95 11.23
C LYS A 293 8.43 24.04 11.52
#